data_1d400e3a096599444e5a38e5935afdf1
#
_entry.id   1d400e3a096599444e5a38e5935afdf1
#
_cell.length_a   1.000
_cell.length_b   1.000
_cell.length_c   1.000
_cell.angle_alpha   90.00
_cell.angle_beta   90.00
_cell.angle_gamma   90.00
#
_symmetry.space_group_name_H-M   'P 1'
#
loop_
_entity.id
_entity.type
_entity.pdbx_description
1 polymer ?
#
loop_
_entity_poly.entity_id
_entity_poly.type
_entity_poly.pdbx_seq_one_letter_code
_entity_poly.pdbx_strand_id
1 'polypeptide(L)'
;LNDNKKTKTKPIKKPSAIIAAATIMAVVASAAMIFGLQNQISQKAIGQSSYNVTTNHDVVSAIANNQPIARTFWIKTVHLDGFANTHGIPTGPDPAPPEKYPNSTIPTGGGFVLTPPDKTGAWKFRAFTFEPSTIIVHQGDNVTLHFADVQGVHYVITVDGVGSFSVSRGQIHTVSFIADKVGTINYYSAQRMPNMVGQIWVLPKTA
;
A
#
# COMPACT_ATOMS: atom_id res chain seq x y z
N LEU A 1 50.15 -12.81 38.28
CA LEU A 1 49.03 -12.25 39.02
C LEU A 1 47.88 -12.05 38.02
N ASN A 2 46.84 -12.82 38.21
CA ASN A 2 45.74 -12.94 37.29
C ASN A 2 44.48 -12.44 38.03
N ASP A 3 44.01 -11.20 37.69
CA ASP A 3 42.80 -10.64 38.30
C ASP A 3 41.60 -10.89 37.38
N ASN A 4 40.81 -11.88 37.76
CA ASN A 4 39.59 -12.32 37.10
C ASN A 4 38.41 -11.49 37.62
N LYS A 5 38.04 -10.37 36.94
CA LYS A 5 36.89 -9.51 37.29
C LYS A 5 35.61 -10.11 36.76
N LYS A 6 34.87 -10.84 37.57
CA LYS A 6 33.53 -11.35 37.27
C LYS A 6 32.53 -10.19 37.20
N THR A 7 32.01 -9.88 36.02
CA THR A 7 30.89 -8.97 35.82
C THR A 7 29.59 -9.69 36.18
N LYS A 8 28.91 -9.21 37.22
CA LYS A 8 27.56 -9.69 37.61
C LYS A 8 26.52 -9.07 36.66
N THR A 9 25.91 -9.85 35.82
CA THR A 9 24.71 -9.45 35.03
C THR A 9 23.50 -9.36 35.95
N LYS A 10 22.84 -8.20 35.99
CA LYS A 10 21.53 -8.01 36.66
C LYS A 10 20.43 -8.72 35.87
N PRO A 11 19.50 -9.40 36.53
CA PRO A 11 18.36 -10.03 35.85
C PRO A 11 17.39 -8.97 35.29
N ILE A 12 17.05 -9.13 34.00
CA ILE A 12 16.04 -8.31 33.32
C ILE A 12 14.66 -8.71 33.82
N LYS A 13 13.95 -7.79 34.46
CA LYS A 13 12.55 -7.98 34.87
C LYS A 13 11.66 -8.11 33.63
N LYS A 14 10.92 -9.20 33.51
CA LYS A 14 9.90 -9.39 32.47
C LYS A 14 8.80 -8.33 32.66
N PRO A 15 8.33 -7.65 31.57
CA PRO A 15 7.22 -6.73 31.66
C PRO A 15 5.94 -7.48 32.06
N SER A 16 5.15 -6.88 32.95
CA SER A 16 3.91 -7.48 33.47
C SER A 16 2.86 -7.60 32.35
N ALA A 17 2.05 -8.66 32.40
CA ALA A 17 1.00 -8.96 31.43
C ALA A 17 -0.04 -7.81 31.23
N ILE A 18 -0.13 -6.90 32.19
CA ILE A 18 -1.05 -5.74 32.17
C ILE A 18 -0.63 -4.72 31.09
N ILE A 19 0.68 -4.54 30.83
CA ILE A 19 1.17 -3.60 29.81
C ILE A 19 0.89 -4.14 28.40
N ALA A 20 0.96 -5.46 28.21
CA ALA A 20 0.67 -6.10 26.93
C ALA A 20 -0.82 -5.95 26.53
N ALA A 21 -1.74 -6.06 27.51
CA ALA A 21 -3.17 -5.92 27.25
C ALA A 21 -3.57 -4.49 26.86
N ALA A 22 -2.95 -3.47 27.50
CA ALA A 22 -3.23 -2.06 27.18
C ALA A 22 -2.74 -1.68 25.77
N THR A 23 -1.62 -2.25 25.31
CA THR A 23 -1.06 -1.98 23.98
C THR A 23 -1.93 -2.59 22.88
N ILE A 24 -2.49 -3.79 23.09
CA ILE A 24 -3.38 -4.44 22.12
C ILE A 24 -4.70 -3.66 21.98
N MET A 25 -5.26 -3.17 23.07
CA MET A 25 -6.50 -2.35 23.03
C MET A 25 -6.31 -1.03 22.30
N ALA A 26 -5.16 -0.37 22.43
CA ALA A 26 -4.85 0.87 21.71
C ALA A 26 -4.72 0.66 20.19
N VAL A 27 -4.16 -0.46 19.76
CA VAL A 27 -4.02 -0.79 18.33
C VAL A 27 -5.38 -1.10 17.71
N VAL A 28 -6.25 -1.81 18.40
CA VAL A 28 -7.60 -2.12 17.92
C VAL A 28 -8.47 -0.85 17.83
N ALA A 29 -8.38 0.04 18.82
CA ALA A 29 -9.10 1.32 18.79
C ALA A 29 -8.62 2.24 17.67
N SER A 30 -7.32 2.26 17.39
CA SER A 30 -6.74 3.04 16.27
C SER A 30 -7.19 2.51 14.91
N ALA A 31 -7.27 1.20 14.74
CA ALA A 31 -7.78 0.58 13.51
C ALA A 31 -9.26 0.91 13.28
N ALA A 32 -10.09 0.91 14.32
CA ALA A 32 -11.50 1.25 14.22
C ALA A 32 -11.73 2.73 13.84
N MET A 33 -10.92 3.66 14.34
CA MET A 33 -11.00 5.08 13.96
C MET A 33 -10.57 5.31 12.50
N ILE A 34 -9.54 4.63 12.03
CA ILE A 34 -9.09 4.72 10.62
C ILE A 34 -10.17 4.18 9.69
N PHE A 35 -10.85 3.09 10.06
CA PHE A 35 -11.97 2.53 9.30
C PHE A 35 -13.18 3.49 9.21
N GLY A 36 -13.51 4.18 10.29
CA GLY A 36 -14.58 5.17 10.31
C GLY A 36 -14.29 6.40 9.44
N LEU A 37 -13.04 6.88 9.42
CA LEU A 37 -12.65 8.02 8.59
C LEU A 37 -12.59 7.68 7.09
N GLN A 38 -12.12 6.50 6.72
CA GLN A 38 -12.07 6.09 5.31
C GLN A 38 -13.46 5.96 4.69
N ASN A 39 -14.46 5.48 5.45
CA ASN A 39 -15.84 5.45 4.96
C ASN A 39 -16.44 6.83 4.75
N GLN A 40 -16.07 7.83 5.55
CA GLN A 40 -16.56 9.20 5.39
C GLN A 40 -15.87 9.96 4.25
N ILE A 41 -14.59 9.68 4.00
CA ILE A 41 -13.83 10.32 2.92
C ILE A 41 -14.25 9.78 1.54
N SER A 42 -14.57 8.49 1.43
CA SER A 42 -15.03 7.88 0.18
C SER A 42 -16.38 8.44 -0.30
N GLN A 43 -17.24 8.90 0.59
CA GLN A 43 -18.53 9.48 0.22
C GLN A 43 -18.43 10.90 -0.35
N LYS A 44 -17.33 11.63 -0.11
CA LYS A 44 -17.25 13.07 -0.43
C LYS A 44 -16.39 13.38 -1.66
N ALA A 45 -15.62 12.41 -2.19
CA ALA A 45 -14.62 12.63 -3.25
C ALA A 45 -15.01 12.08 -4.62
N ILE A 46 -16.18 11.44 -4.80
CA ILE A 46 -16.55 10.86 -6.09
C ILE A 46 -17.70 11.67 -6.69
N GLY A 47 -17.34 12.53 -7.64
CA GLY A 47 -18.30 13.08 -8.60
C GLY A 47 -19.02 11.92 -9.29
N GLN A 48 -20.32 12.06 -9.48
CA GLN A 48 -21.25 11.08 -10.02
C GLN A 48 -20.73 10.40 -11.30
N SER A 49 -20.10 9.25 -11.14
CA SER A 49 -20.03 8.22 -12.17
C SER A 49 -21.03 7.15 -11.75
N SER A 50 -21.95 6.82 -12.65
CA SER A 50 -23.01 5.84 -12.39
C SER A 50 -22.43 4.46 -12.17
N TYR A 51 -22.00 4.20 -10.93
CA TYR A 51 -21.86 2.83 -10.43
C TYR A 51 -23.26 2.36 -10.03
N ASN A 52 -23.67 1.18 -10.46
CA ASN A 52 -24.76 0.47 -9.81
C ASN A 52 -24.35 0.24 -8.37
N VAL A 53 -24.68 1.16 -7.51
CA VAL A 53 -24.55 1.01 -6.07
C VAL A 53 -25.56 -0.05 -5.67
N THR A 54 -25.10 -1.27 -5.48
CA THR A 54 -25.77 -2.21 -4.59
C THR A 54 -26.12 -1.41 -3.35
N THR A 55 -27.40 -1.22 -3.07
CA THR A 55 -27.84 -0.30 -2.02
C THR A 55 -27.17 -0.68 -0.72
N ASN A 56 -26.86 0.29 0.13
CA ASN A 56 -26.24 0.03 1.45
C ASN A 56 -26.96 -1.04 2.23
N HIS A 57 -28.25 -1.26 1.95
CA HIS A 57 -29.08 -2.29 2.53
C HIS A 57 -28.63 -3.72 2.16
N ASP A 58 -28.22 -3.94 0.90
CA ASP A 58 -27.78 -5.26 0.44
C ASP A 58 -26.41 -5.62 1.03
N VAL A 59 -25.51 -4.62 1.14
CA VAL A 59 -24.20 -4.81 1.77
C VAL A 59 -24.36 -5.10 3.26
N VAL A 60 -25.20 -4.34 3.97
CA VAL A 60 -25.47 -4.57 5.39
C VAL A 60 -26.10 -5.94 5.62
N SER A 61 -27.06 -6.33 4.77
CA SER A 61 -27.69 -7.66 4.85
C SER A 61 -26.70 -8.79 4.54
N ALA A 62 -25.80 -8.63 3.60
CA ALA A 62 -24.76 -9.61 3.28
C ALA A 62 -23.76 -9.76 4.45
N ILE A 63 -23.38 -8.67 5.10
CA ILE A 63 -22.52 -8.69 6.30
C ILE A 63 -23.23 -9.42 7.45
N ALA A 64 -24.51 -9.08 7.71
CA ALA A 64 -25.31 -9.70 8.78
C ALA A 64 -25.53 -11.20 8.56
N ASN A 65 -25.63 -11.63 7.30
CA ASN A 65 -25.86 -13.03 6.94
C ASN A 65 -24.55 -13.81 6.66
N ASN A 66 -23.39 -13.20 6.91
CA ASN A 66 -22.08 -13.80 6.66
C ASN A 66 -21.90 -14.33 5.21
N GLN A 67 -22.61 -13.70 4.24
CA GLN A 67 -22.53 -14.07 2.84
C GLN A 67 -21.27 -13.50 2.18
N PRO A 68 -20.71 -14.18 1.15
CA PRO A 68 -19.65 -13.61 0.34
C PRO A 68 -20.06 -12.27 -0.26
N ILE A 69 -19.20 -11.26 -0.16
CA ILE A 69 -19.44 -9.93 -0.73
C ILE A 69 -18.61 -9.80 -2.00
N ALA A 70 -19.22 -9.28 -3.06
CA ALA A 70 -18.49 -8.89 -4.27
C ALA A 70 -17.75 -7.57 -4.00
N ARG A 71 -16.43 -7.58 -4.19
CA ARG A 71 -15.57 -6.40 -3.99
C ARG A 71 -14.78 -6.11 -5.26
N THR A 72 -14.85 -4.89 -5.72
CA THR A 72 -14.15 -4.45 -6.92
C THR A 72 -13.18 -3.33 -6.58
N PHE A 73 -11.94 -3.46 -7.05
CA PHE A 73 -10.88 -2.48 -6.83
C PHE A 73 -10.22 -2.09 -8.15
N TRP A 74 -9.86 -0.82 -8.27
CA TRP A 74 -9.10 -0.28 -9.37
C TRP A 74 -7.68 0.02 -8.91
N ILE A 75 -6.70 -0.67 -9.47
CA ILE A 75 -5.29 -0.56 -9.15
C ILE A 75 -4.59 0.12 -10.33
N LYS A 76 -4.06 1.30 -10.11
CA LYS A 76 -3.34 2.08 -11.12
C LYS A 76 -1.84 1.87 -10.97
N THR A 77 -1.12 1.78 -12.09
CA THR A 77 0.33 1.94 -12.10
C THR A 77 0.64 3.42 -12.06
N VAL A 78 1.44 3.86 -11.10
CA VAL A 78 1.80 5.27 -10.93
C VAL A 78 3.29 5.46 -10.69
N HIS A 79 3.78 6.66 -10.98
CA HIS A 79 5.11 7.09 -10.60
C HIS A 79 5.00 8.14 -9.49
N LEU A 80 5.79 7.98 -8.44
CA LEU A 80 6.06 9.04 -7.50
C LEU A 80 7.34 9.74 -7.97
N ASP A 81 7.20 10.95 -8.47
CA ASP A 81 8.31 11.75 -8.97
C ASP A 81 8.61 12.90 -8.01
N GLY A 82 9.89 13.07 -7.65
CA GLY A 82 10.37 14.23 -6.90
C GLY A 82 11.56 14.86 -7.61
N PHE A 83 11.72 16.18 -7.43
CA PHE A 83 12.81 16.91 -8.03
C PHE A 83 13.07 18.24 -7.28
N ALA A 84 14.31 18.73 -7.37
CA ALA A 84 14.68 20.03 -6.83
C ALA A 84 15.62 20.76 -7.78
N ASN A 85 15.63 22.10 -7.65
CA ASN A 85 16.44 23.02 -8.45
C ASN A 85 16.25 22.89 -9.97
N THR A 86 15.10 22.43 -10.41
CA THR A 86 14.76 22.40 -11.84
C THR A 86 14.35 23.81 -12.26
N HIS A 87 15.27 24.59 -12.75
CA HIS A 87 15.07 25.99 -13.15
C HIS A 87 13.77 26.16 -13.96
N GLY A 88 12.82 26.95 -13.44
CA GLY A 88 11.62 27.39 -14.15
C GLY A 88 10.44 26.42 -14.17
N ILE A 89 10.50 25.28 -13.49
CA ILE A 89 9.31 24.44 -13.30
C ILE A 89 8.62 24.88 -11.99
N PRO A 90 7.40 25.42 -12.03
CA PRO A 90 6.66 25.73 -10.80
C PRO A 90 6.41 24.44 -10.01
N THR A 91 6.86 24.38 -8.76
CA THR A 91 6.56 23.30 -7.83
C THR A 91 5.19 23.51 -7.20
N GLY A 92 4.12 23.54 -8.02
CA GLY A 92 2.75 23.71 -7.54
C GLY A 92 2.38 25.08 -6.97
N PRO A 93 1.13 25.29 -6.53
CA PRO A 93 0.64 26.55 -5.99
C PRO A 93 1.18 26.88 -4.60
N ASP A 94 1.66 25.88 -3.85
CA ASP A 94 2.33 26.08 -2.57
C ASP A 94 3.83 25.94 -2.76
N PRO A 95 4.63 26.94 -2.38
CA PRO A 95 6.08 26.84 -2.38
C PRO A 95 6.53 25.94 -1.23
N ALA A 96 6.33 24.63 -1.39
CA ALA A 96 7.02 23.69 -0.51
C ALA A 96 8.52 23.97 -0.62
N PRO A 97 9.29 23.89 0.50
CA PRO A 97 10.72 23.97 0.41
C PRO A 97 11.19 22.89 -0.59
N PRO A 98 12.15 23.21 -1.46
CA PRO A 98 12.63 22.25 -2.45
C PRO A 98 13.14 21.00 -1.74
N GLU A 99 12.80 19.82 -2.30
CA GLU A 99 13.31 18.56 -1.76
C GLU A 99 14.82 18.62 -1.66
N LYS A 100 15.33 18.15 -0.53
CA LYS A 100 16.75 18.15 -0.24
C LYS A 100 17.35 16.79 -0.58
N TYR A 101 18.41 16.80 -1.38
CA TYR A 101 19.16 15.58 -1.62
C TYR A 101 19.81 15.09 -0.32
N PRO A 102 19.71 13.80 0.03
CA PRO A 102 20.34 13.27 1.25
C PRO A 102 21.88 13.41 1.22
N ASN A 103 22.49 13.51 2.40
CA ASN A 103 23.96 13.58 2.55
C ASN A 103 24.65 12.22 2.41
N SER A 104 23.95 11.19 1.96
CA SER A 104 24.54 9.88 1.66
C SER A 104 23.96 9.32 0.39
N THR A 105 24.65 8.34 -0.19
CA THR A 105 24.18 7.68 -1.40
C THR A 105 22.89 6.92 -1.14
N ILE A 106 21.89 7.16 -1.98
CA ILE A 106 20.65 6.38 -1.99
C ILE A 106 20.81 5.24 -3.00
N PRO A 107 20.56 3.98 -2.63
CA PRO A 107 20.54 2.88 -3.59
C PRO A 107 19.47 3.10 -4.67
N THR A 108 19.85 2.85 -5.92
CA THR A 108 18.92 2.90 -7.06
C THR A 108 18.65 1.50 -7.60
N GLY A 109 17.61 1.36 -8.41
CA GLY A 109 17.15 0.09 -8.97
C GLY A 109 15.89 -0.41 -8.29
N GLY A 110 15.43 -1.61 -8.63
CA GLY A 110 14.25 -2.20 -8.02
C GLY A 110 12.99 -1.35 -8.13
N GLY A 111 12.81 -0.58 -9.22
CA GLY A 111 11.69 0.34 -9.37
C GLY A 111 11.93 1.74 -8.79
N PHE A 112 13.16 2.05 -8.37
CA PHE A 112 13.56 3.40 -7.97
C PHE A 112 14.67 3.89 -8.90
N VAL A 113 14.48 5.07 -9.49
CA VAL A 113 15.43 5.73 -10.40
C VAL A 113 15.79 7.08 -9.79
N LEU A 114 17.09 7.32 -9.66
CA LEU A 114 17.64 8.55 -9.11
C LEU A 114 18.59 9.20 -10.11
N THR A 115 18.42 10.48 -10.36
CA THR A 115 19.41 11.32 -11.02
C THR A 115 20.04 12.22 -9.96
N PRO A 116 21.31 11.98 -9.60
CA PRO A 116 21.96 12.76 -8.54
C PRO A 116 22.16 14.22 -8.95
N PRO A 117 22.46 15.11 -7.98
CA PRO A 117 22.65 16.53 -8.24
C PRO A 117 23.72 16.79 -9.29
N ASP A 118 23.39 17.64 -10.24
CA ASP A 118 24.32 18.20 -11.21
C ASP A 118 25.09 19.43 -10.64
N LYS A 119 25.83 20.12 -11.50
CA LYS A 119 26.60 21.33 -11.13
C LYS A 119 25.73 22.48 -10.61
N THR A 120 24.44 22.49 -10.92
CA THR A 120 23.46 23.49 -10.48
C THR A 120 22.76 23.07 -9.18
N GLY A 121 22.99 21.85 -8.72
CA GLY A 121 22.27 21.23 -7.62
C GLY A 121 20.92 20.63 -8.02
N ALA A 122 20.59 20.60 -9.30
CA ALA A 122 19.35 19.99 -9.79
C ALA A 122 19.42 18.48 -9.72
N TRP A 123 18.41 17.85 -9.15
CA TRP A 123 18.29 16.41 -9.02
C TRP A 123 16.83 15.95 -9.12
N LYS A 124 16.61 14.71 -9.39
CA LYS A 124 15.27 14.11 -9.48
C LYS A 124 15.28 12.64 -9.11
N PHE A 125 14.11 12.14 -8.67
CA PHE A 125 13.87 10.72 -8.51
C PHE A 125 12.52 10.31 -9.09
N ARG A 126 12.38 9.03 -9.34
CA ARG A 126 11.14 8.37 -9.72
C ARG A 126 11.03 7.03 -9.03
N ALA A 127 9.92 6.79 -8.34
CA ALA A 127 9.58 5.49 -7.78
C ALA A 127 8.34 4.94 -8.49
N PHE A 128 8.41 3.70 -8.93
CA PHE A 128 7.28 2.98 -9.54
C PHE A 128 6.49 2.29 -8.46
N THR A 129 5.17 2.44 -8.45
CA THR A 129 4.31 1.85 -7.44
C THR A 129 2.90 1.57 -7.96
N PHE A 130 2.08 0.94 -7.14
CA PHE A 130 0.65 0.76 -7.36
C PHE A 130 -0.17 1.70 -6.47
N GLU A 131 -1.34 2.17 -6.97
CA GLU A 131 -2.30 2.94 -6.21
C GLU A 131 -3.72 2.37 -6.39
N PRO A 132 -4.35 1.88 -5.31
CA PRO A 132 -3.81 1.68 -3.97
C PRO A 132 -2.75 0.57 -3.93
N SER A 133 -1.83 0.63 -2.93
CA SER A 133 -0.86 -0.44 -2.66
C SER A 133 -1.32 -1.42 -1.58
N THR A 134 -2.41 -1.11 -0.87
CA THR A 134 -2.98 -1.98 0.17
C THR A 134 -4.49 -2.06 0.00
N ILE A 135 -5.01 -3.28 0.02
CA ILE A 135 -6.42 -3.61 -0.09
C ILE A 135 -6.79 -4.53 1.07
N ILE A 136 -7.96 -4.34 1.65
CA ILE A 136 -8.48 -5.19 2.72
C ILE A 136 -9.78 -5.83 2.26
N VAL A 137 -9.86 -7.16 2.40
CA VAL A 137 -11.03 -7.98 2.11
C VAL A 137 -11.25 -8.99 3.23
N HIS A 138 -12.36 -9.70 3.23
CA HIS A 138 -12.62 -10.77 4.18
C HIS A 138 -12.61 -12.14 3.50
N GLN A 139 -12.31 -13.15 4.28
CA GLN A 139 -12.34 -14.54 3.81
C GLN A 139 -13.70 -14.87 3.20
N GLY A 140 -13.68 -15.42 1.98
CA GLY A 140 -14.85 -15.76 1.18
C GLY A 140 -15.36 -14.64 0.29
N ASP A 141 -14.83 -13.42 0.36
CA ASP A 141 -15.20 -12.36 -0.57
C ASP A 141 -14.83 -12.73 -2.01
N ASN A 142 -15.69 -12.36 -2.95
CA ASN A 142 -15.43 -12.46 -4.39
C ASN A 142 -14.76 -11.16 -4.85
N VAL A 143 -13.45 -11.22 -5.10
CA VAL A 143 -12.61 -10.06 -5.37
C VAL A 143 -12.39 -9.91 -6.87
N THR A 144 -12.65 -8.72 -7.39
CA THR A 144 -12.31 -8.32 -8.76
C THR A 144 -11.32 -7.16 -8.72
N LEU A 145 -10.18 -7.33 -9.39
CA LEU A 145 -9.14 -6.31 -9.50
C LEU A 145 -9.03 -5.86 -10.96
N HIS A 146 -9.13 -4.56 -11.19
CA HIS A 146 -8.86 -3.92 -12.47
C HIS A 146 -7.51 -3.22 -12.40
N PHE A 147 -6.49 -3.79 -13.04
CA PHE A 147 -5.17 -3.18 -13.15
C PHE A 147 -5.14 -2.25 -14.37
N ALA A 148 -5.08 -0.95 -14.13
CA ALA A 148 -5.02 0.07 -15.16
C ALA A 148 -3.59 0.62 -15.29
N ASP A 149 -2.95 0.43 -16.44
CA ASP A 149 -1.64 1.04 -16.71
C ASP A 149 -1.82 2.48 -17.17
N VAL A 150 -1.77 3.41 -16.22
CA VAL A 150 -1.89 4.85 -16.49
C VAL A 150 -0.54 5.53 -16.66
N GLN A 151 0.51 4.97 -16.01
CA GLN A 151 1.88 5.47 -16.14
C GLN A 151 2.86 4.31 -16.31
N GLY A 152 3.71 4.43 -17.28
CA GLY A 152 4.68 3.38 -17.65
C GLY A 152 4.56 3.04 -19.13
N VAL A 153 5.26 2.03 -19.56
CA VAL A 153 5.21 1.55 -20.94
C VAL A 153 4.59 0.17 -21.01
N HIS A 154 5.06 -0.70 -20.13
CA HIS A 154 4.67 -2.10 -20.08
C HIS A 154 5.10 -2.71 -18.73
N TYR A 155 4.19 -3.47 -18.11
CA TYR A 155 4.46 -4.23 -16.90
C TYR A 155 4.01 -5.67 -17.06
N VAL A 156 4.79 -6.59 -16.48
CA VAL A 156 4.30 -7.94 -16.14
C VAL A 156 3.95 -7.91 -14.66
N ILE A 157 2.69 -8.13 -14.37
CA ILE A 157 2.14 -8.11 -13.02
C ILE A 157 1.78 -9.55 -12.62
N THR A 158 2.20 -9.94 -11.44
CA THR A 158 1.84 -11.22 -10.82
C THR A 158 0.94 -10.97 -9.63
N VAL A 159 -0.13 -11.74 -9.48
CA VAL A 159 -0.98 -11.81 -8.29
C VAL A 159 -0.81 -13.21 -7.71
N ASP A 160 -0.32 -13.31 -6.49
CA ASP A 160 -0.01 -14.59 -5.83
C ASP A 160 -1.25 -15.50 -5.79
N GLY A 161 -1.08 -16.74 -6.25
CA GLY A 161 -2.15 -17.74 -6.29
C GLY A 161 -3.20 -17.53 -7.40
N VAL A 162 -3.13 -16.42 -8.15
CA VAL A 162 -4.08 -16.13 -9.25
C VAL A 162 -3.41 -16.26 -10.61
N GLY A 163 -2.23 -15.64 -10.79
CA GLY A 163 -1.48 -15.74 -12.06
C GLY A 163 -0.69 -14.49 -12.40
N SER A 164 -0.11 -14.51 -13.60
CA SER A 164 0.66 -13.40 -14.16
C SER A 164 0.09 -12.96 -15.50
N PHE A 165 0.13 -11.66 -15.76
CA PHE A 165 -0.38 -11.07 -17.00
C PHE A 165 0.44 -9.82 -17.36
N SER A 166 0.32 -9.40 -18.60
CA SER A 166 0.93 -8.16 -19.09
C SER A 166 -0.11 -7.06 -19.22
N VAL A 167 0.29 -5.83 -18.92
CA VAL A 167 -0.51 -4.64 -19.15
C VAL A 167 0.39 -3.55 -19.72
N SER A 168 -0.09 -2.83 -20.73
CA SER A 168 0.62 -1.71 -21.35
C SER A 168 -0.13 -0.41 -21.15
N ARG A 169 0.54 0.70 -21.31
CA ARG A 169 -0.03 2.05 -21.13
C ARG A 169 -1.39 2.21 -21.81
N GLY A 170 -2.38 2.67 -21.04
CA GLY A 170 -3.76 2.85 -21.47
C GLY A 170 -4.61 1.57 -21.48
N GLN A 171 -4.03 0.43 -21.14
CA GLN A 171 -4.76 -0.84 -21.03
C GLN A 171 -5.23 -1.11 -19.60
N ILE A 172 -6.28 -1.92 -19.54
CA ILE A 172 -6.82 -2.45 -18.29
C ILE A 172 -6.81 -3.97 -18.38
N HIS A 173 -6.30 -4.63 -17.36
CA HIS A 173 -6.41 -6.07 -17.20
C HIS A 173 -7.23 -6.38 -15.96
N THR A 174 -8.15 -7.33 -16.07
CA THR A 174 -9.05 -7.70 -14.97
C THR A 174 -8.79 -9.13 -14.54
N VAL A 175 -8.66 -9.33 -13.25
CA VAL A 175 -8.60 -10.65 -12.62
C VAL A 175 -9.66 -10.75 -11.53
N SER A 176 -10.23 -11.96 -11.35
CA SER A 176 -11.21 -12.23 -10.29
C SER A 176 -10.86 -13.52 -9.59
N PHE A 177 -11.04 -13.55 -8.28
CA PHE A 177 -10.78 -14.73 -7.45
C PHE A 177 -11.61 -14.66 -6.16
N ILE A 178 -11.71 -15.80 -5.47
CA ILE A 178 -12.31 -15.89 -4.14
C ILE A 178 -11.15 -15.78 -3.11
N ALA A 179 -11.28 -14.88 -2.15
CA ALA A 179 -10.32 -14.74 -1.05
C ALA A 179 -10.55 -15.87 -0.02
N ASP A 180 -10.20 -17.11 -0.38
CA ASP A 180 -10.53 -18.32 0.38
C ASP A 180 -9.70 -18.53 1.65
N LYS A 181 -8.53 -17.90 1.77
CA LYS A 181 -7.59 -18.08 2.89
C LYS A 181 -7.24 -16.76 3.56
N VAL A 182 -7.32 -16.75 4.88
CA VAL A 182 -6.82 -15.65 5.71
C VAL A 182 -5.31 -15.49 5.51
N GLY A 183 -4.85 -14.25 5.37
CA GLY A 183 -3.44 -13.95 5.17
C GLY A 183 -3.22 -12.81 4.19
N THR A 184 -2.07 -12.81 3.54
CA THR A 184 -1.68 -11.78 2.57
C THR A 184 -1.52 -12.40 1.18
N ILE A 185 -2.14 -11.78 0.19
CA ILE A 185 -1.92 -12.03 -1.24
C ILE A 185 -1.16 -10.82 -1.77
N ASN A 186 0.04 -11.05 -2.35
CA ASN A 186 0.78 -9.95 -2.94
C ASN A 186 0.43 -9.81 -4.42
N TYR A 187 0.51 -8.58 -4.93
CA TYR A 187 0.57 -8.31 -6.36
C TYR A 187 1.79 -7.42 -6.64
N TYR A 188 2.57 -7.76 -7.66
CA TYR A 188 3.85 -7.10 -7.89
C TYR A 188 4.29 -7.17 -9.36
N SER A 189 5.20 -6.26 -9.72
CA SER A 189 5.98 -6.38 -10.95
C SER A 189 7.42 -6.79 -10.62
N ALA A 190 7.82 -8.01 -10.97
CA ALA A 190 9.15 -8.53 -10.66
C ALA A 190 10.29 -7.63 -11.19
N GLN A 191 10.05 -6.96 -12.33
CA GLN A 191 11.00 -6.04 -12.94
C GLN A 191 11.20 -4.74 -12.13
N ARG A 192 10.29 -4.43 -11.19
CA ARG A 192 10.26 -3.19 -10.40
C ARG A 192 10.25 -3.46 -8.89
N MET A 193 10.63 -4.69 -8.48
CA MET A 193 10.81 -5.01 -7.07
C MET A 193 12.05 -4.32 -6.49
N PRO A 194 12.01 -3.88 -5.21
CA PRO A 194 10.94 -4.05 -4.23
C PRO A 194 9.87 -2.94 -4.25
N ASN A 195 9.97 -1.91 -5.08
CA ASN A 195 9.11 -0.74 -5.00
C ASN A 195 7.68 -0.99 -5.51
N MET A 196 7.54 -1.75 -6.60
CA MET A 196 6.25 -1.99 -7.23
C MET A 196 5.61 -3.26 -6.70
N VAL A 197 5.15 -3.17 -5.46
CA VAL A 197 4.46 -4.23 -4.69
C VAL A 197 3.20 -3.65 -4.08
N GLY A 198 2.13 -4.44 -4.08
CA GLY A 198 0.94 -4.18 -3.30
C GLY A 198 0.49 -5.44 -2.58
N GLN A 199 -0.42 -5.27 -1.62
CA GLN A 199 -0.88 -6.33 -0.74
C GLN A 199 -2.40 -6.32 -0.60
N ILE A 200 -2.99 -7.49 -0.61
CA ILE A 200 -4.38 -7.73 -0.26
C ILE A 200 -4.38 -8.49 1.07
N TRP A 201 -4.88 -7.86 2.10
CA TRP A 201 -5.02 -8.48 3.42
C TRP A 201 -6.38 -9.13 3.50
N VAL A 202 -6.38 -10.45 3.58
CA VAL A 202 -7.59 -11.25 3.75
C VAL A 202 -7.80 -11.46 5.24
N LEU A 203 -8.75 -10.75 5.82
CA LEU A 203 -9.12 -10.86 7.22
C LEU A 203 -10.07 -12.04 7.44
N PRO A 204 -10.10 -12.64 8.65
CA PRO A 204 -11.12 -13.62 9.00
C PRO A 204 -12.52 -13.05 8.80
N LYS A 205 -13.49 -13.90 8.45
CA LYS A 205 -14.90 -13.54 8.58
C LYS A 205 -15.19 -13.23 10.05
N THR A 206 -15.83 -12.10 10.28
CA THR A 206 -16.43 -11.84 11.60
C THR A 206 -17.62 -12.77 11.78
N ALA A 207 -17.62 -13.52 12.89
CA ALA A 207 -18.74 -14.38 13.27
C ALA A 207 -19.99 -13.55 13.56
#